data_2d6e2e23cff387ad4b31b89454316395
#
_entry.id   2d6e2e23cff387ad4b31b89454316395
#
_cell.length_a   1.000
_cell.length_b   1.000
_cell.length_c   1.000
_cell.angle_alpha   90.00
_cell.angle_beta   90.00
_cell.angle_gamma   90.00
#
_symmetry.space_group_name_H-M   'P 1'
#
loop_
_entity.id
_entity.type
_entity.pdbx_description
1 polymer ?
#
loop_
_entity_poly.entity_id
_entity_poly.type
_entity_poly.pdbx_seq_one_letter_code
_entity_poly.pdbx_strand_id
1 'polypeptide(L)'
;MILNQMEVMESPYLMMYNGNTTDFYAKFLPIIELVNMKTLMYLFKTHNIIILFTLLIGCQSSNPAKSISADNPVADNGRIENQPNAEGLRHFMNGQMLMNQGDFPMAIIEFQQALTLDPNVGAIHTAIAECYWNIGKSELSNNHLEIAIEKDPNDVKALQLIADQFVLQKKYGEAEKYFEQLNKINPDDARYIIALAELQKIKKNYSAAMNLYLEAFSLEPNRYELLETAGRFAIQQNDYDQAKSIFKKLSQSFPDQEKYLAVFIDLLSQSKSFDEGIKHIESINEIHGETLERRAQLGLLYYRSGLTDKAHELLESVIKDSSNNPSYYFSLFDIYMEKLEYKKAADLADKLITNYPEDWRGYYSRSLVFMNENNSKAIIDLLEPVSEIFKSSFSIQYLIGLAHSRLKQYDEAINYYATSHLIEPNSSSLLHSMAILYDATKDWNKSDSIYVHLIGIDSLDAQALNNYAYSLVERDQNLDNALMMARKAIDLEPNNASYLDTIGWIYFKLNKTEKAKQFLKSSLEIIEDNSVVLEHLGDVLMKDKKLKEAINYYKRALALDKDNPILIEKVSPE
;
A
#
# COMPACT_ATOMS: atom_id res chain seq x y z
N MET A 1 -17.60 17.74 28.90
CA MET A 1 -17.94 17.74 27.47
C MET A 1 -16.75 17.39 26.57
N ILE A 2 -15.53 17.69 26.91
CA ILE A 2 -14.32 17.43 26.08
C ILE A 2 -13.71 16.04 26.32
N LEU A 3 -13.95 15.40 27.47
CA LEU A 3 -13.40 14.09 27.83
C LEU A 3 -14.01 12.90 27.05
N ASN A 4 -15.23 13.02 26.51
CA ASN A 4 -15.87 11.98 25.69
C ASN A 4 -15.43 12.00 24.21
N GLN A 5 -14.57 12.93 23.78
CA GLN A 5 -14.04 12.95 22.41
C GLN A 5 -12.85 11.98 22.21
N MET A 6 -12.37 11.34 23.28
CA MET A 6 -11.19 10.45 23.20
C MET A 6 -11.55 8.98 22.87
N GLU A 7 -12.81 8.57 22.96
CA GLU A 7 -13.22 7.18 22.66
C GLU A 7 -13.38 6.86 21.17
N VAL A 8 -13.28 7.84 20.28
CA VAL A 8 -13.49 7.67 18.82
C VAL A 8 -12.27 8.13 17.99
N MET A 9 -11.12 8.33 18.62
CA MET A 9 -9.89 8.36 17.81
C MET A 9 -9.50 6.90 17.51
N GLU A 10 -10.05 6.36 16.41
CA GLU A 10 -9.39 5.27 15.72
C GLU A 10 -7.92 5.65 15.58
N SER A 11 -7.03 4.76 16.02
CA SER A 11 -5.58 4.96 15.89
C SER A 11 -5.28 5.51 14.49
N PRO A 12 -4.44 6.55 14.34
CA PRO A 12 -4.05 7.07 13.01
C PRO A 12 -3.48 6.00 12.09
N TYR A 13 -3.05 4.88 12.65
CA TYR A 13 -2.68 3.67 11.92
C TYR A 13 -3.86 3.00 11.21
N LEU A 14 -5.06 3.05 11.75
CA LEU A 14 -6.27 2.55 11.06
C LEU A 14 -6.69 3.50 9.92
N MET A 15 -6.48 4.81 10.04
CA MET A 15 -6.73 5.75 8.93
C MET A 15 -5.72 5.64 7.79
N MET A 16 -4.46 5.29 8.05
CA MET A 16 -3.47 5.03 6.98
C MET A 16 -3.74 3.71 6.23
N TYR A 17 -4.44 2.75 6.84
CA TYR A 17 -4.76 1.46 6.21
C TYR A 17 -6.13 1.42 5.53
N ASN A 18 -7.05 2.32 5.85
CA ASN A 18 -8.35 2.45 5.15
C ASN A 18 -8.32 3.42 3.95
N GLY A 19 -7.26 4.20 3.78
CA GLY A 19 -6.98 4.94 2.56
C GLY A 19 -6.38 3.98 1.52
N ASN A 20 -7.11 3.75 0.42
CA ASN A 20 -6.73 2.96 -0.73
C ASN A 20 -5.22 2.86 -0.95
N THR A 21 -4.61 1.72 -0.63
CA THR A 21 -3.21 1.39 -0.92
C THR A 21 -2.89 1.49 -2.42
N THR A 22 -3.90 1.44 -3.28
CA THR A 22 -3.80 1.72 -4.71
C THR A 22 -3.33 3.14 -5.02
N ASP A 23 -3.63 4.13 -4.17
CA ASP A 23 -3.19 5.52 -4.37
C ASP A 23 -1.74 5.76 -3.94
N PHE A 24 -1.22 4.99 -2.98
CA PHE A 24 0.18 5.07 -2.57
C PHE A 24 1.11 4.47 -3.64
N TYR A 25 0.77 3.29 -4.17
CA TYR A 25 1.54 2.66 -5.26
C TYR A 25 1.38 3.42 -6.58
N ALA A 26 0.21 3.97 -6.89
CA ALA A 26 0.00 4.76 -8.10
C ALA A 26 0.76 6.10 -8.10
N LYS A 27 1.05 6.70 -6.95
CA LYS A 27 1.83 7.94 -6.83
C LYS A 27 3.35 7.71 -6.79
N PHE A 28 3.82 6.55 -6.33
CA PHE A 28 5.26 6.26 -6.20
C PHE A 28 5.82 5.38 -7.34
N LEU A 29 5.00 4.58 -8.03
CA LEU A 29 5.45 3.81 -9.19
C LEU A 29 6.10 4.69 -10.30
N PRO A 30 5.57 5.87 -10.66
CA PRO A 30 6.21 6.73 -11.66
C PRO A 30 7.57 7.29 -11.21
N ILE A 31 7.81 7.43 -9.90
CA ILE A 31 9.07 7.96 -9.36
C ILE A 31 10.15 6.86 -9.36
N ILE A 32 9.78 5.62 -9.06
CA ILE A 32 10.69 4.47 -9.11
C ILE A 32 11.04 4.10 -10.56
N GLU A 33 10.09 4.17 -11.48
CA GLU A 33 10.37 4.00 -12.92
C GLU A 33 11.21 5.14 -13.49
N LEU A 34 11.05 6.39 -13.03
CA LEU A 34 11.84 7.53 -13.52
C LEU A 34 13.30 7.49 -13.03
N VAL A 35 13.54 6.99 -11.82
CA VAL A 35 14.90 6.82 -11.27
C VAL A 35 15.60 5.64 -11.94
N ASN A 36 14.90 4.53 -12.18
CA ASN A 36 15.47 3.37 -12.89
C ASN A 36 15.68 3.65 -14.39
N MET A 37 14.81 4.40 -15.06
CA MET A 37 14.99 4.74 -16.48
C MET A 37 16.19 5.67 -16.71
N LYS A 38 16.45 6.65 -15.85
CA LYS A 38 17.65 7.52 -16.00
C LYS A 38 18.94 6.77 -15.72
N THR A 39 18.94 5.88 -14.74
CA THR A 39 20.11 5.04 -14.41
C THR A 39 20.32 3.92 -15.45
N LEU A 40 19.24 3.34 -15.97
CA LEU A 40 19.30 2.38 -17.09
C LEU A 40 19.74 3.06 -18.39
N MET A 41 19.28 4.25 -18.72
CA MET A 41 19.76 4.97 -19.91
C MET A 41 21.25 5.36 -19.81
N TYR A 42 21.79 5.57 -18.63
CA TYR A 42 23.24 5.81 -18.45
C TYR A 42 24.04 4.52 -18.54
N LEU A 43 23.52 3.39 -18.06
CA LEU A 43 24.11 2.05 -18.18
C LEU A 43 23.99 1.50 -19.62
N PHE A 44 22.88 1.79 -20.32
CA PHE A 44 22.73 1.41 -21.74
C PHE A 44 23.67 2.16 -22.68
N LYS A 45 24.13 3.36 -22.32
CA LYS A 45 25.10 4.10 -23.14
C LYS A 45 26.54 3.62 -22.99
N THR A 46 26.86 2.91 -21.93
CA THR A 46 28.22 2.43 -21.62
C THR A 46 28.41 0.92 -21.73
N HIS A 47 27.33 0.11 -21.85
CA HIS A 47 27.39 -1.35 -21.80
C HIS A 47 26.80 -2.07 -23.03
N ASN A 48 26.38 -1.34 -24.06
CA ASN A 48 25.84 -1.93 -25.31
C ASN A 48 26.83 -2.79 -26.13
N ILE A 49 28.03 -3.07 -25.62
CA ILE A 49 29.02 -3.93 -26.29
C ILE A 49 29.28 -5.25 -25.54
N ILE A 50 28.89 -5.38 -24.27
CA ILE A 50 29.27 -6.54 -23.44
C ILE A 50 28.16 -7.59 -23.27
N ILE A 51 26.89 -7.24 -23.36
CA ILE A 51 25.78 -8.19 -23.15
C ILE A 51 25.49 -9.06 -24.39
N LEU A 52 25.92 -8.62 -25.59
CA LEU A 52 25.83 -9.46 -26.79
C LEU A 52 26.88 -10.57 -26.83
N PHE A 53 27.94 -10.49 -25.99
CA PHE A 53 29.06 -11.47 -26.01
C PHE A 53 28.91 -12.60 -24.98
N THR A 54 28.06 -12.49 -23.97
CA THR A 54 27.91 -13.53 -22.93
C THR A 54 26.84 -14.58 -23.24
N LEU A 55 26.01 -14.38 -24.26
CA LEU A 55 25.02 -15.38 -24.72
C LEU A 55 25.57 -16.34 -25.82
N LEU A 56 26.81 -16.14 -26.30
CA LEU A 56 27.42 -16.95 -27.35
C LEU A 56 28.45 -17.97 -26.85
N ILE A 57 28.73 -18.10 -25.55
CA ILE A 57 29.68 -19.06 -24.99
C ILE A 57 28.96 -20.06 -24.10
N GLY A 58 28.19 -20.95 -24.69
CA GLY A 58 27.48 -21.98 -23.96
C GLY A 58 27.07 -23.20 -24.75
N CYS A 59 27.83 -23.57 -25.80
CA CYS A 59 27.61 -24.84 -26.49
C CYS A 59 28.95 -25.57 -26.73
N GLN A 60 29.46 -26.23 -25.69
CA GLN A 60 30.29 -27.39 -25.84
C GLN A 60 29.75 -28.50 -24.96
N SER A 61 28.90 -29.34 -25.52
CA SER A 61 28.64 -30.68 -24.98
C SER A 61 29.38 -31.70 -25.85
N SER A 62 30.47 -32.19 -25.31
CA SER A 62 31.20 -33.34 -25.82
C SER A 62 30.41 -34.62 -25.51
N ASN A 63 30.00 -35.34 -26.55
CA ASN A 63 29.69 -36.77 -26.44
C ASN A 63 30.72 -37.56 -27.27
N PRO A 64 31.32 -38.61 -26.71
CA PRO A 64 32.36 -39.36 -27.41
C PRO A 64 31.75 -40.31 -28.45
N ALA A 65 32.32 -40.25 -29.66
CA ALA A 65 32.00 -41.16 -30.74
C ALA A 65 32.37 -42.60 -30.38
N LYS A 66 31.39 -43.50 -30.50
CA LYS A 66 31.65 -44.96 -30.59
C LYS A 66 32.17 -45.30 -31.98
N SER A 67 33.38 -45.84 -31.98
CA SER A 67 34.01 -46.47 -33.16
C SER A 67 33.19 -47.66 -33.63
N ILE A 68 32.79 -47.66 -34.89
CA ILE A 68 32.28 -48.86 -35.60
C ILE A 68 33.32 -49.22 -36.66
N SER A 69 33.74 -50.47 -36.56
CA SER A 69 34.67 -51.14 -37.47
C SER A 69 34.12 -51.30 -38.88
N ALA A 70 35.00 -51.07 -39.86
CA ALA A 70 34.76 -51.34 -41.26
C ALA A 70 34.70 -52.83 -41.53
N ASP A 71 33.64 -53.26 -42.23
CA ASP A 71 33.69 -54.41 -43.14
C ASP A 71 32.73 -54.15 -44.30
N ASN A 72 33.32 -54.16 -45.51
CA ASN A 72 32.62 -54.09 -46.80
C ASN A 72 31.94 -55.40 -47.12
N PRO A 73 30.88 -55.42 -47.99
CA PRO A 73 31.17 -55.33 -49.43
C PRO A 73 30.17 -54.49 -50.27
N VAL A 74 30.70 -54.07 -51.40
CA VAL A 74 30.08 -53.45 -52.57
C VAL A 74 28.86 -54.21 -53.05
N ALA A 75 27.74 -53.48 -53.28
CA ALA A 75 26.85 -53.63 -54.45
C ALA A 75 25.75 -52.56 -54.43
N ASP A 76 25.66 -51.95 -55.54
CA ASP A 76 24.46 -51.52 -56.28
C ASP A 76 24.03 -50.06 -56.19
N ASN A 77 24.01 -49.45 -57.37
CA ASN A 77 23.55 -48.11 -57.72
C ASN A 77 22.05 -47.93 -57.46
N GLY A 78 21.71 -47.47 -56.28
CA GLY A 78 20.48 -46.78 -56.01
C GLY A 78 20.81 -45.30 -55.67
N ARG A 79 20.52 -44.34 -56.52
CA ARG A 79 20.56 -42.92 -56.17
C ARG A 79 19.76 -42.72 -54.91
N ILE A 80 20.44 -42.47 -53.84
CA ILE A 80 19.82 -41.94 -52.62
C ILE A 80 19.47 -40.48 -52.95
N GLU A 81 18.21 -40.21 -53.19
CA GLU A 81 17.64 -38.91 -53.61
C GLU A 81 17.83 -37.78 -52.58
N ASN A 82 18.59 -37.94 -51.50
CA ASN A 82 18.75 -36.97 -50.43
C ASN A 82 20.20 -36.77 -49.90
N GLN A 83 21.23 -37.04 -50.72
CA GLN A 83 22.57 -36.59 -50.30
C GLN A 83 22.83 -35.19 -50.83
N PRO A 84 23.29 -34.22 -49.94
CA PRO A 84 23.69 -32.89 -50.38
C PRO A 84 24.75 -32.95 -51.47
N ASN A 85 24.65 -32.07 -52.44
CA ASN A 85 25.69 -31.93 -53.46
C ASN A 85 27.03 -31.58 -52.81
N ALA A 86 28.11 -32.36 -53.04
CA ALA A 86 29.39 -32.16 -52.39
C ALA A 86 29.98 -30.77 -52.66
N GLU A 87 29.74 -30.20 -53.86
CA GLU A 87 30.17 -28.85 -54.22
C GLU A 87 29.26 -27.79 -53.55
N GLY A 88 27.96 -28.04 -53.47
CA GLY A 88 27.02 -27.21 -52.70
C GLY A 88 27.38 -27.14 -51.22
N LEU A 89 27.74 -28.28 -50.62
CA LEU A 89 28.21 -28.32 -49.23
C LEU A 89 29.50 -27.53 -49.04
N ARG A 90 30.45 -27.60 -50.00
CA ARG A 90 31.71 -26.82 -49.96
C ARG A 90 31.39 -25.30 -49.96
N HIS A 91 30.52 -24.84 -50.83
CA HIS A 91 30.12 -23.44 -50.88
C HIS A 91 29.43 -23.03 -49.59
N PHE A 92 28.55 -23.88 -49.03
CA PHE A 92 27.91 -23.61 -47.75
C PHE A 92 28.93 -23.44 -46.60
N MET A 93 29.94 -24.34 -46.54
CA MET A 93 31.02 -24.25 -45.53
C MET A 93 31.87 -22.98 -45.71
N ASN A 94 32.20 -22.59 -46.94
CA ASN A 94 32.89 -21.34 -47.23
C ASN A 94 32.07 -20.13 -46.78
N GLY A 95 30.78 -20.14 -47.08
CA GLY A 95 29.85 -19.10 -46.63
C GLY A 95 29.79 -18.97 -45.11
N GLN A 96 29.73 -20.10 -44.39
CA GLN A 96 29.78 -20.13 -42.92
C GLN A 96 31.09 -19.54 -42.36
N MET A 97 32.24 -19.87 -43.01
CA MET A 97 33.53 -19.34 -42.60
C MET A 97 33.58 -17.82 -42.80
N LEU A 98 33.13 -17.30 -43.95
CA LEU A 98 33.05 -15.86 -44.24
C LEU A 98 32.08 -15.13 -43.30
N MET A 99 30.96 -15.73 -43.02
CA MET A 99 30.00 -15.20 -42.06
C MET A 99 30.60 -15.07 -40.66
N ASN A 100 31.34 -16.08 -40.19
CA ASN A 100 32.04 -16.04 -38.90
C ASN A 100 33.18 -15.00 -38.88
N GLN A 101 33.74 -14.64 -40.06
CA GLN A 101 34.70 -13.55 -40.20
C GLN A 101 34.06 -12.16 -40.31
N GLY A 102 32.72 -12.10 -40.37
CA GLY A 102 31.98 -10.85 -40.51
C GLY A 102 31.87 -10.35 -41.98
N ASP A 103 32.38 -11.11 -42.95
CA ASP A 103 32.25 -10.77 -44.39
C ASP A 103 30.88 -11.29 -44.92
N PHE A 104 29.81 -10.68 -44.45
CA PHE A 104 28.43 -11.05 -44.81
C PHE A 104 28.17 -10.93 -46.33
N PRO A 105 28.68 -9.91 -47.07
CA PRO A 105 28.45 -9.82 -48.50
C PRO A 105 29.05 -11.00 -49.28
N MET A 106 30.27 -11.41 -48.96
CA MET A 106 30.90 -12.55 -49.61
C MET A 106 30.27 -13.86 -49.19
N ALA A 107 29.85 -13.97 -47.91
CA ALA A 107 29.11 -15.14 -47.42
C ALA A 107 27.80 -15.35 -48.18
N ILE A 108 27.05 -14.27 -48.48
CA ILE A 108 25.82 -14.33 -49.29
C ILE A 108 26.13 -14.94 -50.69
N ILE A 109 27.20 -14.52 -51.34
CA ILE A 109 27.60 -15.04 -52.68
C ILE A 109 27.85 -16.54 -52.61
N GLU A 110 28.63 -17.00 -51.63
CA GLU A 110 28.92 -18.42 -51.44
C GLU A 110 27.62 -19.22 -51.13
N PHE A 111 26.74 -18.70 -50.27
CA PHE A 111 25.46 -19.33 -49.98
C PHE A 111 24.52 -19.36 -51.20
N GLN A 112 24.55 -18.32 -52.07
CA GLN A 112 23.77 -18.33 -53.30
C GLN A 112 24.27 -19.38 -54.28
N GLN A 113 25.59 -19.62 -54.36
CA GLN A 113 26.14 -20.72 -55.15
C GLN A 113 25.74 -22.08 -54.58
N ALA A 114 25.80 -22.24 -53.26
CA ALA A 114 25.26 -23.44 -52.61
C ALA A 114 23.79 -23.67 -52.94
N LEU A 115 22.98 -22.61 -52.93
CA LEU A 115 21.53 -22.67 -53.23
C LEU A 115 21.23 -23.04 -54.69
N THR A 116 22.11 -22.66 -55.66
CA THR A 116 21.97 -23.08 -57.06
C THR A 116 22.18 -24.56 -57.24
N LEU A 117 22.99 -25.19 -56.39
CA LEU A 117 23.28 -26.60 -56.41
C LEU A 117 22.31 -27.47 -55.61
N ASP A 118 21.82 -26.90 -54.49
CA ASP A 118 20.86 -27.52 -53.56
C ASP A 118 19.67 -26.61 -53.26
N PRO A 119 18.73 -26.36 -54.16
CA PRO A 119 17.70 -25.33 -54.05
C PRO A 119 16.58 -25.64 -53.02
N ASN A 120 16.58 -26.87 -52.49
CA ASN A 120 15.53 -27.30 -51.55
C ASN A 120 16.01 -27.35 -50.10
N VAL A 121 17.23 -26.90 -49.80
CA VAL A 121 17.80 -26.93 -48.45
C VAL A 121 17.47 -25.66 -47.68
N GLY A 122 16.54 -25.72 -46.76
CA GLY A 122 16.11 -24.57 -45.91
C GLY A 122 17.22 -23.90 -45.14
N ALA A 123 18.20 -24.67 -44.62
CA ALA A 123 19.34 -24.17 -43.87
C ALA A 123 20.22 -23.17 -44.64
N ILE A 124 20.26 -23.25 -45.99
CA ILE A 124 20.98 -22.27 -46.81
C ILE A 124 20.24 -20.92 -46.78
N HIS A 125 18.92 -20.95 -46.87
CA HIS A 125 18.10 -19.75 -46.77
C HIS A 125 18.22 -19.12 -45.38
N THR A 126 18.25 -19.91 -44.29
CA THR A 126 18.47 -19.43 -42.91
C THR A 126 19.82 -18.69 -42.81
N ALA A 127 20.89 -19.24 -43.38
CA ALA A 127 22.21 -18.61 -43.37
C ALA A 127 22.25 -17.31 -44.19
N ILE A 128 21.63 -17.27 -45.37
CA ILE A 128 21.49 -16.04 -46.17
C ILE A 128 20.71 -14.99 -45.41
N ALA A 129 19.64 -15.37 -44.75
CA ALA A 129 18.81 -14.45 -43.94
C ALA A 129 19.63 -13.83 -42.82
N GLU A 130 20.44 -14.61 -42.10
CA GLU A 130 21.30 -14.12 -41.03
C GLU A 130 22.31 -13.09 -41.55
N CYS A 131 22.90 -13.34 -42.73
CA CYS A 131 23.76 -12.37 -43.37
C CYS A 131 23.03 -11.08 -43.76
N TYR A 132 21.85 -11.16 -44.38
CA TYR A 132 21.04 -9.98 -44.70
C TYR A 132 20.66 -9.18 -43.49
N TRP A 133 20.31 -9.83 -42.39
CA TRP A 133 20.03 -9.15 -41.12
C TRP A 133 21.22 -8.33 -40.64
N ASN A 134 22.42 -8.93 -40.61
CA ASN A 134 23.64 -8.27 -40.15
C ASN A 134 24.05 -7.06 -41.00
N ILE A 135 23.71 -7.03 -42.31
CA ILE A 135 23.93 -5.85 -43.16
C ILE A 135 22.72 -4.89 -43.23
N GLY A 136 21.72 -5.06 -42.32
CA GLY A 136 20.60 -4.16 -42.19
C GLY A 136 19.50 -4.31 -43.27
N LYS A 137 19.49 -5.42 -44.01
CA LYS A 137 18.52 -5.73 -45.07
C LYS A 137 17.38 -6.62 -44.51
N SER A 138 16.64 -6.09 -43.51
CA SER A 138 15.66 -6.87 -42.75
C SER A 138 14.53 -7.47 -43.60
N GLU A 139 14.10 -6.80 -44.65
CA GLU A 139 13.06 -7.33 -45.55
C GLU A 139 13.53 -8.56 -46.34
N LEU A 140 14.79 -8.50 -46.87
CA LEU A 140 15.37 -9.66 -47.55
C LEU A 140 15.65 -10.81 -46.57
N SER A 141 16.07 -10.49 -45.35
CA SER A 141 16.22 -11.48 -44.28
C SER A 141 14.91 -12.22 -44.02
N ASN A 142 13.79 -11.49 -43.78
CA ASN A 142 12.49 -12.08 -43.52
C ASN A 142 12.03 -13.00 -44.68
N ASN A 143 12.16 -12.53 -45.92
CA ASN A 143 11.78 -13.32 -47.10
C ASN A 143 12.54 -14.66 -47.17
N HIS A 144 13.86 -14.64 -46.88
CA HIS A 144 14.63 -15.90 -46.83
C HIS A 144 14.25 -16.78 -45.64
N LEU A 145 13.93 -16.23 -44.48
CA LEU A 145 13.45 -17.02 -43.33
C LEU A 145 12.08 -17.66 -43.61
N GLU A 146 11.16 -16.95 -44.26
CA GLU A 146 9.88 -17.51 -44.67
C GLU A 146 10.05 -18.69 -45.63
N ILE A 147 10.97 -18.57 -46.61
CA ILE A 147 11.31 -19.69 -47.52
C ILE A 147 11.94 -20.85 -46.75
N ALA A 148 12.83 -20.57 -45.80
CA ALA A 148 13.46 -21.60 -44.97
C ALA A 148 12.42 -22.39 -44.20
N ILE A 149 11.42 -21.69 -43.58
CA ILE A 149 10.34 -22.29 -42.79
C ILE A 149 9.35 -23.03 -43.69
N GLU A 150 9.11 -22.56 -44.93
CA GLU A 150 8.30 -23.32 -45.91
C GLU A 150 8.96 -24.65 -46.29
N LYS A 151 10.29 -24.66 -46.42
CA LYS A 151 11.07 -25.87 -46.71
C LYS A 151 11.19 -26.81 -45.53
N ASP A 152 11.40 -26.28 -44.34
CA ASP A 152 11.43 -27.00 -43.05
C ASP A 152 10.65 -26.25 -41.98
N PRO A 153 9.38 -26.60 -41.77
CA PRO A 153 8.56 -25.98 -40.74
C PRO A 153 9.06 -26.15 -39.29
N ASN A 154 10.00 -27.09 -39.10
CA ASN A 154 10.60 -27.37 -37.78
C ASN A 154 12.02 -26.82 -37.63
N ASP A 155 12.50 -26.01 -38.58
CA ASP A 155 13.81 -25.31 -38.42
C ASP A 155 13.74 -24.32 -37.26
N VAL A 156 14.15 -24.80 -36.08
CA VAL A 156 14.16 -24.03 -34.84
C VAL A 156 14.97 -22.73 -34.98
N LYS A 157 16.09 -22.77 -35.73
CA LYS A 157 16.94 -21.60 -35.95
C LYS A 157 16.24 -20.54 -36.81
N ALA A 158 15.61 -20.93 -37.90
CA ALA A 158 14.86 -20.03 -38.76
C ALA A 158 13.67 -19.40 -38.01
N LEU A 159 12.90 -20.22 -37.29
CA LEU A 159 11.76 -19.78 -36.48
C LEU A 159 12.19 -18.79 -35.39
N GLN A 160 13.31 -19.04 -34.70
CA GLN A 160 13.80 -18.12 -33.66
C GLN A 160 14.28 -16.81 -34.26
N LEU A 161 15.06 -16.85 -35.35
CA LEU A 161 15.59 -15.64 -36.00
C LEU A 161 14.43 -14.74 -36.48
N ILE A 162 13.39 -15.29 -37.12
CA ILE A 162 12.26 -14.50 -37.61
C ILE A 162 11.43 -13.94 -36.45
N ALA A 163 11.24 -14.69 -35.38
CA ALA A 163 10.53 -14.24 -34.19
C ALA A 163 11.26 -13.05 -33.53
N ASP A 164 12.59 -13.18 -33.32
CA ASP A 164 13.42 -12.12 -32.75
C ASP A 164 13.44 -10.86 -33.61
N GLN A 165 13.50 -11.03 -34.95
CA GLN A 165 13.46 -9.90 -35.88
C GLN A 165 12.10 -9.16 -35.80
N PHE A 166 10.99 -9.86 -35.68
CA PHE A 166 9.68 -9.24 -35.52
C PHE A 166 9.53 -8.54 -34.15
N VAL A 167 10.14 -9.06 -33.09
CA VAL A 167 10.20 -8.36 -31.79
C VAL A 167 10.92 -7.02 -31.95
N LEU A 168 12.11 -7.01 -32.59
CA LEU A 168 12.89 -5.79 -32.82
C LEU A 168 12.16 -4.78 -33.73
N GLN A 169 11.37 -5.27 -34.70
CA GLN A 169 10.50 -4.46 -35.55
C GLN A 169 9.20 -4.02 -34.86
N LYS A 170 8.98 -4.42 -33.59
CA LYS A 170 7.74 -4.19 -32.82
C LYS A 170 6.49 -4.81 -33.44
N LYS A 171 6.64 -5.81 -34.29
CA LYS A 171 5.55 -6.60 -34.89
C LYS A 171 5.20 -7.79 -33.98
N TYR A 172 4.71 -7.47 -32.77
CA TYR A 172 4.53 -8.43 -31.68
C TYR A 172 3.53 -9.56 -32.00
N GLY A 173 2.53 -9.31 -32.84
CA GLY A 173 1.57 -10.33 -33.29
C GLY A 173 2.19 -11.37 -34.20
N GLU A 174 3.14 -10.97 -35.06
CA GLU A 174 3.89 -11.91 -35.92
C GLU A 174 4.89 -12.70 -35.10
N ALA A 175 5.63 -12.03 -34.21
CA ALA A 175 6.58 -12.70 -33.31
C ALA A 175 5.93 -13.81 -32.48
N GLU A 176 4.73 -13.55 -31.94
CA GLU A 176 3.98 -14.51 -31.13
C GLU A 176 3.71 -15.81 -31.86
N LYS A 177 3.28 -15.77 -33.14
CA LYS A 177 3.02 -16.97 -33.93
C LYS A 177 4.23 -17.89 -34.03
N TYR A 178 5.41 -17.31 -34.21
CA TYR A 178 6.65 -18.09 -34.33
C TYR A 178 7.13 -18.61 -32.96
N PHE A 179 6.99 -17.84 -31.89
CA PHE A 179 7.28 -18.34 -30.55
C PHE A 179 6.31 -19.45 -30.11
N GLU A 180 5.01 -19.37 -30.49
CA GLU A 180 4.06 -20.46 -30.27
C GLU A 180 4.46 -21.72 -31.02
N GLN A 181 4.96 -21.60 -32.24
CA GLN A 181 5.46 -22.74 -33.02
C GLN A 181 6.71 -23.34 -32.39
N LEU A 182 7.67 -22.50 -31.95
CA LEU A 182 8.86 -22.94 -31.22
C LEU A 182 8.50 -23.67 -29.92
N ASN A 183 7.52 -23.15 -29.16
CA ASN A 183 7.05 -23.80 -27.93
C ASN A 183 6.38 -25.15 -28.20
N LYS A 184 5.67 -25.31 -29.33
CA LYS A 184 5.10 -26.61 -29.73
C LYS A 184 6.17 -27.62 -30.11
N ILE A 185 7.27 -27.17 -30.73
CA ILE A 185 8.40 -28.05 -31.12
C ILE A 185 9.19 -28.47 -29.88
N ASN A 186 9.45 -27.52 -28.96
CA ASN A 186 10.24 -27.74 -27.77
C ASN A 186 9.47 -27.24 -26.51
N PRO A 187 8.48 -27.98 -26.04
CA PRO A 187 7.61 -27.53 -24.93
C PRO A 187 8.33 -27.42 -23.57
N ASP A 188 9.46 -28.10 -23.43
CA ASP A 188 10.27 -28.07 -22.20
C ASP A 188 11.31 -26.93 -22.18
N ASP A 189 11.34 -26.09 -23.22
CA ASP A 189 12.27 -24.95 -23.28
C ASP A 189 11.60 -23.67 -22.76
N ALA A 190 11.87 -23.35 -21.52
CA ALA A 190 11.31 -22.19 -20.84
C ALA A 190 11.56 -20.84 -21.57
N ARG A 191 12.58 -20.75 -22.43
CA ARG A 191 12.91 -19.50 -23.16
C ARG A 191 11.77 -19.05 -24.05
N TYR A 192 11.08 -19.96 -24.73
CA TYR A 192 9.97 -19.63 -25.62
C TYR A 192 8.72 -19.21 -24.86
N ILE A 193 8.44 -19.88 -23.74
CA ILE A 193 7.35 -19.52 -22.83
C ILE A 193 7.60 -18.13 -22.23
N ILE A 194 8.83 -17.82 -21.82
CA ILE A 194 9.21 -16.49 -21.30
C ILE A 194 9.05 -15.43 -22.39
N ALA A 195 9.46 -15.72 -23.64
CA ALA A 195 9.28 -14.80 -24.75
C ALA A 195 7.79 -14.49 -25.00
N LEU A 196 6.93 -15.52 -24.96
CA LEU A 196 5.47 -15.34 -25.04
C LEU A 196 4.93 -14.54 -23.87
N ALA A 197 5.40 -14.79 -22.64
CA ALA A 197 5.02 -14.00 -21.47
C ALA A 197 5.35 -12.51 -21.61
N GLU A 198 6.56 -12.20 -22.07
CA GLU A 198 6.99 -10.82 -22.34
C GLU A 198 6.13 -10.15 -23.43
N LEU A 199 5.75 -10.88 -24.48
CA LEU A 199 4.83 -10.37 -25.51
C LEU A 199 3.45 -10.07 -24.93
N GLN A 200 2.89 -10.94 -24.09
CA GLN A 200 1.62 -10.70 -23.41
C GLN A 200 1.70 -9.49 -22.47
N LYS A 201 2.81 -9.33 -21.76
CA LYS A 201 3.08 -8.15 -20.92
C LYS A 201 3.08 -6.86 -21.75
N ILE A 202 3.76 -6.82 -22.89
CA ILE A 202 3.77 -5.67 -23.81
C ILE A 202 2.34 -5.35 -24.30
N LYS A 203 1.53 -6.36 -24.57
CA LYS A 203 0.12 -6.23 -24.94
C LYS A 203 -0.79 -5.85 -23.76
N LYS A 204 -0.24 -5.72 -22.56
CA LYS A 204 -0.95 -5.46 -21.29
C LYS A 204 -1.95 -6.57 -20.92
N ASN A 205 -1.78 -7.76 -21.45
CA ASN A 205 -2.56 -8.94 -21.09
C ASN A 205 -1.90 -9.65 -19.89
N TYR A 206 -2.00 -9.01 -18.72
CA TYR A 206 -1.26 -9.41 -17.53
C TYR A 206 -1.68 -10.78 -16.99
N SER A 207 -2.95 -11.18 -17.16
CA SER A 207 -3.41 -12.51 -16.76
C SER A 207 -2.76 -13.62 -17.59
N ALA A 208 -2.68 -13.46 -18.91
CA ALA A 208 -1.99 -14.43 -19.78
C ALA A 208 -0.47 -14.43 -19.50
N ALA A 209 0.14 -13.26 -19.33
CA ALA A 209 1.55 -13.14 -18.97
C ALA A 209 1.86 -13.88 -17.66
N MET A 210 1.03 -13.68 -16.62
CA MET A 210 1.17 -14.35 -15.33
C MET A 210 1.17 -15.87 -15.46
N ASN A 211 0.19 -16.43 -16.20
CA ASN A 211 0.10 -17.88 -16.38
C ASN A 211 1.34 -18.45 -17.10
N LEU A 212 1.83 -17.76 -18.12
CA LEU A 212 3.05 -18.15 -18.84
C LEU A 212 4.30 -18.07 -17.94
N TYR A 213 4.43 -17.06 -17.07
CA TYR A 213 5.54 -17.02 -16.12
C TYR A 213 5.45 -18.15 -15.08
N LEU A 214 4.25 -18.54 -14.64
CA LEU A 214 4.06 -19.69 -13.75
C LEU A 214 4.42 -21.01 -14.46
N GLU A 215 4.07 -21.15 -15.73
CA GLU A 215 4.46 -22.29 -16.56
C GLU A 215 5.98 -22.34 -16.73
N ALA A 216 6.62 -21.25 -17.11
CA ALA A 216 8.08 -21.16 -17.23
C ALA A 216 8.79 -21.46 -15.90
N PHE A 217 8.24 -20.97 -14.76
CA PHE A 217 8.77 -21.32 -13.45
C PHE A 217 8.66 -22.81 -13.12
N SER A 218 7.62 -23.50 -13.60
CA SER A 218 7.50 -24.94 -13.39
C SER A 218 8.60 -25.76 -14.09
N LEU A 219 9.14 -25.23 -15.18
CA LEU A 219 10.28 -25.81 -15.91
C LEU A 219 11.63 -25.41 -15.30
N GLU A 220 11.74 -24.19 -14.81
CA GLU A 220 12.97 -23.64 -14.20
C GLU A 220 12.71 -23.15 -12.76
N PRO A 221 12.50 -24.04 -11.77
CA PRO A 221 12.12 -23.65 -10.40
C PRO A 221 13.15 -22.82 -9.64
N ASN A 222 14.40 -22.80 -10.11
CA ASN A 222 15.47 -22.00 -9.51
C ASN A 222 15.44 -20.52 -9.94
N ARG A 223 14.63 -20.19 -10.95
CA ARG A 223 14.45 -18.80 -11.44
C ARG A 223 13.30 -18.14 -10.72
N TYR A 224 13.52 -17.76 -9.46
CA TYR A 224 12.51 -17.14 -8.61
C TYR A 224 11.95 -15.82 -9.17
N GLU A 225 12.69 -15.14 -10.04
CA GLU A 225 12.26 -13.90 -10.70
C GLU A 225 11.01 -14.10 -11.56
N LEU A 226 10.85 -15.30 -12.14
CA LEU A 226 9.65 -15.66 -12.91
C LEU A 226 8.43 -15.70 -11.99
N LEU A 227 8.58 -16.36 -10.83
CA LEU A 227 7.51 -16.46 -9.83
C LEU A 227 7.23 -15.09 -9.18
N GLU A 228 8.26 -14.30 -8.89
CA GLU A 228 8.11 -12.93 -8.39
C GLU A 228 7.33 -12.06 -9.39
N THR A 229 7.65 -12.17 -10.70
CA THR A 229 6.96 -11.41 -11.75
C THR A 229 5.48 -11.82 -11.84
N ALA A 230 5.20 -13.13 -11.79
CA ALA A 230 3.83 -13.63 -11.76
C ALA A 230 3.05 -13.08 -10.54
N GLY A 231 3.67 -13.07 -9.36
CA GLY A 231 3.05 -12.53 -8.14
C GLY A 231 2.73 -11.04 -8.24
N ARG A 232 3.60 -10.24 -8.86
CA ARG A 232 3.32 -8.82 -9.11
C ARG A 232 2.13 -8.63 -10.06
N PHE A 233 2.01 -9.45 -11.09
CA PHE A 233 0.84 -9.38 -11.98
C PHE A 233 -0.45 -9.83 -11.29
N ALA A 234 -0.40 -10.81 -10.40
CA ALA A 234 -1.54 -11.18 -9.57
C ALA A 234 -2.03 -9.98 -8.74
N ILE A 235 -1.11 -9.26 -8.07
CA ILE A 235 -1.44 -8.03 -7.32
C ILE A 235 -2.03 -6.97 -8.25
N GLN A 236 -1.44 -6.74 -9.42
CA GLN A 236 -1.91 -5.74 -10.38
C GLN A 236 -3.32 -6.04 -10.93
N GLN A 237 -3.70 -7.32 -10.98
CA GLN A 237 -5.04 -7.76 -11.39
C GLN A 237 -6.02 -7.85 -10.21
N ASN A 238 -5.60 -7.49 -8.99
CA ASN A 238 -6.35 -7.66 -7.75
C ASN A 238 -6.69 -9.15 -7.44
N ASP A 239 -5.94 -10.09 -8.00
CA ASP A 239 -6.04 -11.50 -7.67
C ASP A 239 -5.19 -11.80 -6.42
N TYR A 240 -5.70 -11.33 -5.28
CA TYR A 240 -4.99 -11.42 -4.01
C TYR A 240 -4.82 -12.86 -3.51
N ASP A 241 -5.69 -13.78 -3.88
CA ASP A 241 -5.58 -15.17 -3.48
C ASP A 241 -4.41 -15.86 -4.19
N GLN A 242 -4.27 -15.63 -5.49
CA GLN A 242 -3.13 -16.12 -6.24
C GLN A 242 -1.84 -15.43 -5.80
N ALA A 243 -1.85 -14.12 -5.55
CA ALA A 243 -0.71 -13.39 -5.01
C ALA A 243 -0.26 -13.96 -3.66
N LYS A 244 -1.18 -14.20 -2.72
CA LYS A 244 -0.88 -14.86 -1.43
C LYS A 244 -0.20 -16.20 -1.62
N SER A 245 -0.75 -17.06 -2.49
CA SER A 245 -0.18 -18.38 -2.78
C SER A 245 1.25 -18.28 -3.30
N ILE A 246 1.50 -17.36 -4.24
CA ILE A 246 2.81 -17.14 -4.85
C ILE A 246 3.81 -16.61 -3.82
N PHE A 247 3.49 -15.54 -3.08
CA PHE A 247 4.41 -14.94 -2.12
C PHE A 247 4.65 -15.83 -0.89
N LYS A 248 3.67 -16.66 -0.50
CA LYS A 248 3.87 -17.74 0.47
C LYS A 248 4.93 -18.73 -0.01
N LYS A 249 4.84 -19.20 -1.26
CA LYS A 249 5.82 -20.10 -1.86
C LYS A 249 7.21 -19.46 -1.96
N LEU A 250 7.28 -18.20 -2.38
CA LEU A 250 8.53 -17.45 -2.46
C LEU A 250 9.22 -17.31 -1.09
N SER A 251 8.46 -16.94 -0.06
CA SER A 251 9.00 -16.78 1.31
C SER A 251 9.45 -18.10 1.94
N GLN A 252 8.84 -19.22 1.56
CA GLN A 252 9.27 -20.56 1.99
C GLN A 252 10.55 -21.02 1.28
N SER A 253 10.61 -20.79 -0.04
CA SER A 253 11.73 -21.25 -0.87
C SER A 253 12.97 -20.38 -0.73
N PHE A 254 12.80 -19.10 -0.40
CA PHE A 254 13.87 -18.09 -0.31
C PHE A 254 13.72 -17.28 0.99
N PRO A 255 13.86 -17.93 2.17
CA PRO A 255 13.61 -17.31 3.47
C PRO A 255 14.56 -16.15 3.81
N ASP A 256 15.73 -16.10 3.15
CA ASP A 256 16.70 -15.01 3.28
C ASP A 256 16.27 -13.74 2.51
N GLN A 257 15.27 -13.87 1.63
CA GLN A 257 14.67 -12.76 0.90
C GLN A 257 13.44 -12.24 1.64
N GLU A 258 13.67 -11.50 2.72
CA GLU A 258 12.61 -11.02 3.65
C GLU A 258 11.50 -10.22 2.97
N LYS A 259 11.79 -9.61 1.80
CA LYS A 259 10.79 -8.89 0.99
C LYS A 259 9.57 -9.75 0.61
N TYR A 260 9.76 -11.06 0.40
CA TYR A 260 8.65 -11.93 0.00
C TYR A 260 7.71 -12.21 1.17
N LEU A 261 8.29 -12.40 2.35
CA LEU A 261 7.51 -12.55 3.57
C LEU A 261 6.74 -11.26 3.89
N ALA A 262 7.37 -10.09 3.74
CA ALA A 262 6.72 -8.80 3.96
C ALA A 262 5.49 -8.63 3.06
N VAL A 263 5.62 -8.90 1.75
CA VAL A 263 4.48 -8.83 0.81
C VAL A 263 3.37 -9.83 1.19
N PHE A 264 3.74 -11.05 1.58
CA PHE A 264 2.76 -12.05 2.01
C PHE A 264 1.98 -11.58 3.24
N ILE A 265 2.66 -11.01 4.25
CA ILE A 265 2.03 -10.46 5.46
C ILE A 265 1.12 -9.27 5.13
N ASP A 266 1.51 -8.40 4.20
CA ASP A 266 0.66 -7.30 3.75
C ASP A 266 -0.64 -7.79 3.11
N LEU A 267 -0.54 -8.82 2.26
CA LEU A 267 -1.72 -9.45 1.64
C LEU A 267 -2.64 -10.11 2.68
N LEU A 268 -2.07 -10.74 3.71
CA LEU A 268 -2.84 -11.32 4.82
C LEU A 268 -3.49 -10.23 5.69
N SER A 269 -2.84 -9.09 5.86
CA SER A 269 -3.37 -7.96 6.63
C SER A 269 -4.64 -7.39 6.01
N GLN A 270 -4.71 -7.31 4.67
CA GLN A 270 -5.92 -6.88 3.95
C GLN A 270 -7.11 -7.82 4.20
N SER A 271 -6.87 -9.13 4.35
CA SER A 271 -7.89 -10.13 4.64
C SER A 271 -8.07 -10.41 6.13
N LYS A 272 -7.34 -9.72 7.02
CA LYS A 272 -7.29 -9.94 8.48
C LYS A 272 -6.95 -11.40 8.87
N SER A 273 -6.22 -12.11 8.02
CA SER A 273 -5.85 -13.53 8.20
C SER A 273 -4.54 -13.66 8.99
N PHE A 274 -4.44 -13.01 10.15
CA PHE A 274 -3.19 -12.91 10.93
C PHE A 274 -2.67 -14.26 11.42
N ASP A 275 -3.56 -15.20 11.80
CA ASP A 275 -3.19 -16.54 12.27
C ASP A 275 -2.43 -17.35 11.21
N GLU A 276 -2.75 -17.16 9.92
CA GLU A 276 -2.02 -17.80 8.83
C GLU A 276 -0.59 -17.25 8.75
N GLY A 277 -0.42 -15.94 8.89
CA GLY A 277 0.88 -15.28 8.93
C GLY A 277 1.75 -15.75 10.09
N ILE A 278 1.16 -15.83 11.29
CA ILE A 278 1.84 -16.33 12.49
C ILE A 278 2.37 -17.74 12.25
N LYS A 279 1.51 -18.69 11.88
CA LYS A 279 1.90 -20.09 11.61
C LYS A 279 2.96 -20.20 10.52
N HIS A 280 2.87 -19.34 9.51
CA HIS A 280 3.82 -19.34 8.41
C HIS A 280 5.23 -18.91 8.87
N ILE A 281 5.33 -17.82 9.64
CA ILE A 281 6.61 -17.38 10.20
C ILE A 281 7.19 -18.43 11.17
N GLU A 282 6.36 -18.99 12.04
CA GLU A 282 6.76 -20.05 12.97
C GLU A 282 7.35 -21.24 12.20
N SER A 283 6.69 -21.70 11.13
CA SER A 283 7.18 -22.78 10.27
C SER A 283 8.52 -22.46 9.59
N ILE A 284 8.72 -21.22 9.12
CA ILE A 284 10.01 -20.80 8.55
C ILE A 284 11.10 -20.80 9.63
N ASN A 285 10.78 -20.31 10.84
CA ASN A 285 11.71 -20.24 11.95
C ASN A 285 12.14 -21.63 12.46
N GLU A 286 11.25 -22.62 12.46
CA GLU A 286 11.56 -24.00 12.81
C GLU A 286 12.61 -24.62 11.88
N ILE A 287 12.58 -24.29 10.58
CA ILE A 287 13.46 -24.89 9.56
C ILE A 287 14.76 -24.11 9.41
N HIS A 288 14.68 -22.78 9.39
CA HIS A 288 15.79 -21.89 9.00
C HIS A 288 16.35 -21.06 10.17
N GLY A 289 15.80 -21.22 11.37
CA GLY A 289 16.13 -20.39 12.54
C GLY A 289 15.42 -19.04 12.49
N GLU A 290 15.47 -18.34 13.61
CA GLU A 290 14.85 -17.03 13.79
C GLU A 290 15.79 -15.91 13.34
N THR A 291 15.24 -14.87 12.66
CA THR A 291 15.93 -13.62 12.40
C THR A 291 15.28 -12.48 13.17
N LEU A 292 16.01 -11.39 13.39
CA LEU A 292 15.47 -10.19 14.05
C LEU A 292 14.23 -9.66 13.29
N GLU A 293 14.27 -9.66 11.96
CA GLU A 293 13.19 -9.17 11.12
C GLU A 293 11.95 -10.06 11.24
N ARG A 294 12.10 -11.39 11.18
CA ARG A 294 10.96 -12.32 11.34
C ARG A 294 10.38 -12.26 12.76
N ARG A 295 11.21 -12.07 13.78
CA ARG A 295 10.75 -11.83 15.15
C ARG A 295 9.91 -10.56 15.23
N ALA A 296 10.37 -9.48 14.61
CA ALA A 296 9.64 -8.22 14.55
C ALA A 296 8.30 -8.34 13.82
N GLN A 297 8.29 -9.00 12.67
CA GLN A 297 7.06 -9.24 11.90
C GLN A 297 6.06 -10.10 12.67
N LEU A 298 6.55 -11.12 13.41
CA LEU A 298 5.73 -11.96 14.28
C LEU A 298 5.13 -11.13 15.44
N GLY A 299 5.91 -10.25 16.04
CA GLY A 299 5.44 -9.30 17.06
C GLY A 299 4.33 -8.38 16.54
N LEU A 300 4.48 -7.85 15.32
CA LEU A 300 3.44 -7.04 14.67
C LEU A 300 2.16 -7.85 14.37
N LEU A 301 2.30 -9.10 13.94
CA LEU A 301 1.15 -9.97 13.71
C LEU A 301 0.41 -10.31 15.00
N TYR A 302 1.15 -10.61 16.09
CA TYR A 302 0.53 -10.81 17.41
C TYR A 302 -0.23 -9.56 17.86
N TYR A 303 0.33 -8.37 17.68
CA TYR A 303 -0.36 -7.12 18.01
C TYR A 303 -1.67 -6.98 17.22
N ARG A 304 -1.61 -7.14 15.88
CA ARG A 304 -2.78 -7.05 15.00
C ARG A 304 -3.85 -8.12 15.26
N SER A 305 -3.45 -9.28 15.80
CA SER A 305 -4.37 -10.37 16.18
C SER A 305 -4.96 -10.20 17.58
N GLY A 306 -4.61 -9.13 18.30
CA GLY A 306 -5.05 -8.88 19.69
C GLY A 306 -4.30 -9.70 20.75
N LEU A 307 -3.20 -10.37 20.37
CA LEU A 307 -2.33 -11.10 21.32
C LEU A 307 -1.28 -10.15 21.90
N THR A 308 -1.75 -9.09 22.56
CA THR A 308 -0.97 -7.92 22.99
C THR A 308 0.21 -8.30 23.92
N ASP A 309 0.06 -9.31 24.81
CA ASP A 309 1.14 -9.72 25.69
C ASP A 309 2.30 -10.38 24.95
N LYS A 310 2.00 -11.26 23.97
CA LYS A 310 3.03 -11.88 23.13
C LYS A 310 3.73 -10.85 22.24
N ALA A 311 2.95 -9.92 21.67
CA ALA A 311 3.48 -8.81 20.88
C ALA A 311 4.44 -7.96 21.70
N HIS A 312 4.06 -7.63 22.93
CA HIS A 312 4.87 -6.85 23.87
C HIS A 312 6.25 -7.49 24.11
N GLU A 313 6.27 -8.77 24.54
CA GLU A 313 7.52 -9.49 24.82
C GLU A 313 8.46 -9.53 23.61
N LEU A 314 7.91 -9.83 22.42
CA LEU A 314 8.70 -9.90 21.20
C LEU A 314 9.24 -8.54 20.77
N LEU A 315 8.40 -7.50 20.71
CA LEU A 315 8.81 -6.18 20.25
C LEU A 315 9.79 -5.51 21.24
N GLU A 316 9.65 -5.70 22.55
CA GLU A 316 10.67 -5.27 23.51
C GLU A 316 12.04 -5.92 23.24
N SER A 317 12.05 -7.24 22.94
CA SER A 317 13.29 -7.94 22.59
C SER A 317 13.91 -7.42 21.30
N VAL A 318 13.08 -7.16 20.27
CA VAL A 318 13.53 -6.63 18.97
C VAL A 318 14.19 -5.26 19.14
N ILE A 319 13.57 -4.37 19.91
CA ILE A 319 14.11 -3.02 20.16
C ILE A 319 15.40 -3.09 20.98
N LYS A 320 15.49 -4.01 21.94
CA LYS A 320 16.70 -4.24 22.72
C LYS A 320 17.86 -4.75 21.88
N ASP A 321 17.59 -5.60 20.89
CA ASP A 321 18.59 -6.16 19.97
C ASP A 321 19.00 -5.20 18.85
N SER A 322 18.71 -3.90 18.99
CA SER A 322 19.16 -2.79 18.12
C SER A 322 18.49 -2.71 16.74
N SER A 323 17.19 -2.91 16.70
CA SER A 323 16.43 -2.60 15.47
C SER A 323 16.46 -1.11 15.16
N ASN A 324 16.88 -0.76 13.93
CA ASN A 324 16.85 0.61 13.41
C ASN A 324 15.54 0.94 12.67
N ASN A 325 14.53 0.07 12.72
CA ASN A 325 13.26 0.31 12.04
C ASN A 325 12.26 0.99 12.99
N PRO A 326 11.90 2.26 12.74
CA PRO A 326 11.00 3.02 13.61
C PRO A 326 9.61 2.39 13.74
N SER A 327 9.16 1.58 12.77
CA SER A 327 7.82 0.97 12.80
C SER A 327 7.60 0.07 14.01
N TYR A 328 8.65 -0.61 14.52
CA TYR A 328 8.53 -1.48 15.68
C TYR A 328 8.36 -0.67 16.97
N TYR A 329 8.99 0.51 17.02
CA TYR A 329 8.83 1.45 18.13
C TYR A 329 7.40 1.98 18.22
N PHE A 330 6.77 2.28 17.07
CA PHE A 330 5.37 2.76 17.07
C PHE A 330 4.41 1.69 17.56
N SER A 331 4.54 0.45 17.10
CA SER A 331 3.68 -0.64 17.58
C SER A 331 3.87 -0.93 19.07
N LEU A 332 5.09 -0.85 19.58
CA LEU A 332 5.33 -0.99 21.01
C LEU A 332 4.80 0.22 21.80
N PHE A 333 4.88 1.42 21.23
CA PHE A 333 4.27 2.61 21.80
C PHE A 333 2.75 2.44 21.99
N ASP A 334 2.06 1.97 20.95
CA ASP A 334 0.62 1.71 21.01
C ASP A 334 0.28 0.69 22.10
N ILE A 335 1.07 -0.39 22.22
CA ILE A 335 0.92 -1.39 23.28
C ILE A 335 1.09 -0.77 24.67
N TYR A 336 2.08 0.10 24.88
CA TYR A 336 2.26 0.77 26.16
C TYR A 336 1.10 1.72 26.47
N MET A 337 0.54 2.42 25.46
CA MET A 337 -0.64 3.25 25.63
C MET A 337 -1.88 2.45 26.00
N GLU A 338 -2.12 1.30 25.35
CA GLU A 338 -3.21 0.37 25.69
C GLU A 338 -3.09 -0.19 27.10
N LYS A 339 -1.85 -0.52 27.51
CA LYS A 339 -1.56 -1.02 28.87
C LYS A 339 -1.50 0.08 29.93
N LEU A 340 -1.76 1.33 29.57
CA LEU A 340 -1.67 2.50 30.44
C LEU A 340 -0.27 2.71 31.05
N GLU A 341 0.77 2.20 30.38
CA GLU A 341 2.18 2.32 30.79
C GLU A 341 2.79 3.63 30.26
N TYR A 342 2.15 4.76 30.54
CA TYR A 342 2.45 6.07 29.96
C TYR A 342 3.91 6.51 30.08
N LYS A 343 4.59 6.15 31.17
CA LYS A 343 6.01 6.46 31.35
C LYS A 343 6.88 5.75 30.31
N LYS A 344 6.64 4.47 30.06
CA LYS A 344 7.38 3.71 29.04
C LYS A 344 7.04 4.22 27.64
N ALA A 345 5.78 4.56 27.38
CA ALA A 345 5.36 5.19 26.12
C ALA A 345 6.10 6.52 25.89
N ALA A 346 6.20 7.38 26.93
CA ALA A 346 6.95 8.63 26.87
C ALA A 346 8.43 8.42 26.57
N ASP A 347 9.10 7.52 27.33
CA ASP A 347 10.53 7.21 27.15
C ASP A 347 10.81 6.68 25.73
N LEU A 348 9.86 5.93 25.16
CA LEU A 348 9.96 5.38 23.80
C LEU A 348 9.78 6.47 22.73
N ALA A 349 8.82 7.36 22.92
CA ALA A 349 8.58 8.49 22.03
C ALA A 349 9.78 9.47 22.04
N ASP A 350 10.37 9.74 23.21
CA ASP A 350 11.57 10.58 23.33
C ASP A 350 12.78 9.95 22.62
N LYS A 351 12.93 8.61 22.65
CA LYS A 351 13.93 7.90 21.83
C LYS A 351 13.66 8.03 20.34
N LEU A 352 12.39 7.95 19.91
CA LEU A 352 12.03 8.15 18.50
C LEU A 352 12.41 9.56 18.03
N ILE A 353 12.09 10.59 18.80
CA ILE A 353 12.45 11.99 18.48
C ILE A 353 13.98 12.13 18.40
N THR A 354 14.71 11.51 19.34
CA THR A 354 16.18 11.62 19.38
C THR A 354 16.84 10.93 18.19
N ASN A 355 16.37 9.72 17.85
CA ASN A 355 16.96 8.88 16.80
C ASN A 355 16.48 9.26 15.39
N TYR A 356 15.27 9.81 15.28
CA TYR A 356 14.61 10.14 14.01
C TYR A 356 13.96 11.53 14.08
N PRO A 357 14.76 12.60 14.26
CA PRO A 357 14.22 13.97 14.47
C PRO A 357 13.44 14.53 13.27
N GLU A 358 13.60 13.94 12.10
CA GLU A 358 12.87 14.32 10.88
C GLU A 358 11.58 13.49 10.67
N ASP A 359 11.28 12.56 11.59
CA ASP A 359 10.04 11.78 11.56
C ASP A 359 9.01 12.38 12.52
N TRP A 360 7.97 12.99 11.94
CA TRP A 360 6.89 13.63 12.70
C TRP A 360 6.17 12.67 13.67
N ARG A 361 6.21 11.37 13.42
CA ARG A 361 5.49 10.36 14.22
C ARG A 361 6.02 10.26 15.64
N GLY A 362 7.32 10.46 15.87
CA GLY A 362 7.89 10.51 17.21
C GLY A 362 7.28 11.64 18.05
N TYR A 363 7.20 12.83 17.46
CA TYR A 363 6.59 14.02 18.08
C TYR A 363 5.09 13.83 18.30
N TYR A 364 4.40 13.23 17.36
CA TYR A 364 2.99 12.85 17.49
C TYR A 364 2.78 11.91 18.67
N SER A 365 3.54 10.82 18.76
CA SER A 365 3.48 9.86 19.86
C SER A 365 3.69 10.52 21.23
N ARG A 366 4.69 11.40 21.34
CA ARG A 366 4.96 12.12 22.60
C ARG A 366 3.80 13.05 22.96
N SER A 367 3.21 13.69 21.98
CA SER A 367 2.03 14.55 22.17
C SER A 367 0.79 13.79 22.64
N LEU A 368 0.58 12.54 22.21
CA LEU A 368 -0.50 11.69 22.71
C LEU A 368 -0.35 11.41 24.22
N VAL A 369 0.88 11.19 24.70
CA VAL A 369 1.14 11.06 26.15
C VAL A 369 0.77 12.34 26.87
N PHE A 370 1.20 13.51 26.37
CA PHE A 370 0.83 14.81 26.96
C PHE A 370 -0.69 15.07 26.92
N MET A 371 -1.38 14.61 25.87
CA MET A 371 -2.84 14.70 25.80
C MET A 371 -3.51 13.90 26.94
N ASN A 372 -3.01 12.70 27.20
CA ASN A 372 -3.52 11.88 28.30
C ASN A 372 -3.26 12.49 29.67
N GLU A 373 -2.14 13.22 29.82
CA GLU A 373 -1.79 13.99 31.01
C GLU A 373 -2.57 15.33 31.11
N ASN A 374 -3.45 15.64 30.15
CA ASN A 374 -4.11 16.94 30.00
C ASN A 374 -3.13 18.13 29.94
N ASN A 375 -1.93 17.94 29.44
CA ASN A 375 -0.87 18.92 29.40
C ASN A 375 -0.74 19.59 28.00
N SER A 376 -1.73 20.41 27.65
CA SER A 376 -1.75 21.12 26.37
C SER A 376 -0.54 22.06 26.20
N LYS A 377 0.00 22.61 27.29
CA LYS A 377 1.17 23.48 27.23
C LYS A 377 2.41 22.71 26.76
N ALA A 378 2.63 21.50 27.26
CA ALA A 378 3.77 20.68 26.84
C ALA A 378 3.66 20.26 25.36
N ILE A 379 2.44 20.09 24.81
CA ILE A 379 2.24 19.84 23.39
C ILE A 379 2.73 21.03 22.56
N ILE A 380 2.37 22.25 22.94
CA ILE A 380 2.78 23.46 22.25
C ILE A 380 4.31 23.60 22.32
N ASP A 381 4.89 23.48 23.52
CA ASP A 381 6.33 23.61 23.73
C ASP A 381 7.15 22.57 22.94
N LEU A 382 6.58 21.40 22.68
CA LEU A 382 7.20 20.34 21.86
C LEU A 382 7.05 20.60 20.37
N LEU A 383 5.85 20.96 19.91
CA LEU A 383 5.50 20.93 18.48
C LEU A 383 5.72 22.26 17.75
N GLU A 384 5.53 23.42 18.40
CA GLU A 384 5.72 24.72 17.73
C GLU A 384 7.13 24.91 17.17
N PRO A 385 8.23 24.55 17.89
CA PRO A 385 9.58 24.70 17.35
C PRO A 385 9.84 23.92 16.06
N VAL A 386 9.07 22.87 15.81
CA VAL A 386 9.21 21.99 14.64
C VAL A 386 8.06 22.14 13.64
N SER A 387 7.11 23.05 13.90
CA SER A 387 5.89 23.21 13.10
C SER A 387 6.16 23.54 11.62
N GLU A 388 7.19 24.33 11.33
CA GLU A 388 7.59 24.66 9.96
C GLU A 388 8.26 23.46 9.25
N ILE A 389 9.02 22.62 9.96
CA ILE A 389 9.61 21.39 9.42
C ILE A 389 8.48 20.44 9.01
N PHE A 390 7.44 20.32 9.83
CA PHE A 390 6.29 19.46 9.61
C PHE A 390 5.05 20.20 9.12
N LYS A 391 5.23 21.27 8.35
CA LYS A 391 4.13 22.11 7.85
C LYS A 391 3.12 21.35 7.00
N SER A 392 3.55 20.31 6.32
CA SER A 392 2.69 19.41 5.52
C SER A 392 2.12 18.23 6.30
N SER A 393 2.42 18.10 7.59
CA SER A 393 1.85 17.05 8.44
C SER A 393 0.54 17.53 9.06
N PHE A 394 -0.58 16.97 8.58
CA PHE A 394 -1.90 17.21 9.17
C PHE A 394 -1.90 17.02 10.68
N SER A 395 -1.39 15.87 11.15
CA SER A 395 -1.42 15.49 12.57
C SER A 395 -0.70 16.50 13.47
N ILE A 396 0.47 17.00 13.05
CA ILE A 396 1.22 17.98 13.83
C ILE A 396 0.47 19.31 13.90
N GLN A 397 0.04 19.85 12.75
CA GLN A 397 -0.69 21.12 12.70
C GLN A 397 -2.01 21.04 13.50
N TYR A 398 -2.74 19.94 13.35
CA TYR A 398 -3.99 19.70 14.07
C TYR A 398 -3.79 19.65 15.59
N LEU A 399 -2.75 18.92 16.08
CA LEU A 399 -2.48 18.82 17.52
C LEU A 399 -2.08 20.15 18.14
N ILE A 400 -1.30 20.99 17.44
CA ILE A 400 -0.96 22.33 17.91
C ILE A 400 -2.26 23.15 18.03
N GLY A 401 -3.09 23.16 16.99
CA GLY A 401 -4.38 23.86 17.02
C GLY A 401 -5.29 23.38 18.14
N LEU A 402 -5.36 22.07 18.38
CA LEU A 402 -6.14 21.49 19.46
C LEU A 402 -5.61 21.91 20.84
N ALA A 403 -4.29 21.94 21.02
CA ALA A 403 -3.66 22.37 22.28
C ALA A 403 -3.95 23.84 22.57
N HIS A 404 -3.83 24.72 21.57
CA HIS A 404 -4.21 26.14 21.70
C HIS A 404 -5.69 26.32 22.01
N SER A 405 -6.58 25.59 21.32
CA SER A 405 -8.02 25.62 21.55
C SER A 405 -8.38 25.26 23.00
N ARG A 406 -7.73 24.21 23.55
CA ARG A 406 -7.92 23.81 24.96
C ARG A 406 -7.45 24.87 25.96
N LEU A 407 -6.41 25.62 25.61
CA LEU A 407 -5.92 26.75 26.42
C LEU A 407 -6.69 28.06 26.17
N LYS A 408 -7.77 28.02 25.37
CA LYS A 408 -8.59 29.16 24.96
C LYS A 408 -7.81 30.24 24.20
N GLN A 409 -6.70 29.85 23.56
CA GLN A 409 -5.90 30.69 22.65
C GLN A 409 -6.50 30.51 21.24
N TYR A 410 -7.63 31.16 21.01
CA TYR A 410 -8.49 30.86 19.87
C TYR A 410 -7.92 31.34 18.53
N ASP A 411 -7.20 32.47 18.52
CA ASP A 411 -6.60 33.02 17.30
C ASP A 411 -5.49 32.10 16.76
N GLU A 412 -4.64 31.61 17.66
CA GLU A 412 -3.61 30.63 17.33
C GLU A 412 -4.21 29.31 16.86
N ALA A 413 -5.25 28.84 17.56
CA ALA A 413 -5.97 27.62 17.17
C ALA A 413 -6.55 27.72 15.74
N ILE A 414 -7.18 28.86 15.39
CA ILE A 414 -7.72 29.11 14.05
C ILE A 414 -6.63 29.02 12.99
N ASN A 415 -5.45 29.59 13.21
CA ASN A 415 -4.35 29.58 12.26
C ASN A 415 -3.84 28.16 11.98
N TYR A 416 -3.63 27.35 13.02
CA TYR A 416 -3.18 25.95 12.86
C TYR A 416 -4.27 25.07 12.26
N TYR A 417 -5.53 25.26 12.62
CA TYR A 417 -6.65 24.53 11.99
C TYR A 417 -6.84 24.92 10.52
N ALA A 418 -6.63 26.18 10.16
CA ALA A 418 -6.65 26.60 8.75
C ALA A 418 -5.54 25.91 7.95
N THR A 419 -4.34 25.78 8.51
CA THR A 419 -3.24 25.04 7.88
C THR A 419 -3.60 23.56 7.73
N SER A 420 -4.16 22.94 8.77
CA SER A 420 -4.63 21.54 8.72
C SER A 420 -5.72 21.35 7.67
N HIS A 421 -6.64 22.30 7.55
CA HIS A 421 -7.73 22.25 6.57
C HIS A 421 -7.24 22.33 5.11
N LEU A 422 -6.13 23.03 4.86
CA LEU A 422 -5.50 23.03 3.53
C LEU A 422 -4.89 21.68 3.17
N ILE A 423 -4.45 20.89 4.17
CA ILE A 423 -3.87 19.57 3.96
C ILE A 423 -4.97 18.52 3.76
N GLU A 424 -5.95 18.49 4.68
CA GLU A 424 -7.07 17.55 4.67
C GLU A 424 -8.41 18.28 4.87
N PRO A 425 -9.02 18.82 3.79
CA PRO A 425 -10.23 19.65 3.89
C PRO A 425 -11.46 18.94 4.45
N ASN A 426 -11.55 17.62 4.30
CA ASN A 426 -12.70 16.82 4.70
C ASN A 426 -12.42 15.94 5.93
N SER A 427 -11.38 16.26 6.71
CA SER A 427 -11.14 15.58 7.98
C SER A 427 -12.27 15.85 8.97
N SER A 428 -13.07 14.84 9.32
CA SER A 428 -14.19 14.97 10.23
C SER A 428 -13.75 15.50 11.61
N SER A 429 -12.65 14.98 12.17
CA SER A 429 -12.11 15.43 13.46
C SER A 429 -11.71 16.91 13.46
N LEU A 430 -11.11 17.39 12.37
CA LEU A 430 -10.78 18.81 12.21
C LEU A 430 -12.04 19.66 12.09
N LEU A 431 -12.98 19.27 11.25
CA LEU A 431 -14.23 20.00 11.03
C LEU A 431 -15.03 20.12 12.32
N HIS A 432 -15.15 19.05 13.11
CA HIS A 432 -15.75 19.12 14.45
C HIS A 432 -15.03 20.10 15.37
N SER A 433 -13.69 20.05 15.40
CA SER A 433 -12.88 20.94 16.23
C SER A 433 -13.04 22.41 15.81
N MET A 434 -13.06 22.68 14.51
CA MET A 434 -13.29 24.03 13.96
C MET A 434 -14.70 24.54 14.27
N ALA A 435 -15.73 23.71 14.13
CA ALA A 435 -17.11 24.09 14.44
C ALA A 435 -17.26 24.49 15.91
N ILE A 436 -16.73 23.66 16.83
CA ILE A 436 -16.73 23.96 18.28
C ILE A 436 -15.92 25.25 18.58
N LEU A 437 -14.80 25.46 17.90
CA LEU A 437 -13.98 26.66 18.06
C LEU A 437 -14.75 27.93 17.61
N TYR A 438 -15.44 27.86 16.46
CA TYR A 438 -16.25 28.97 15.97
C TYR A 438 -17.47 29.21 16.85
N ASP A 439 -18.08 28.19 17.46
CA ASP A 439 -19.11 28.35 18.48
C ASP A 439 -18.56 29.10 19.71
N ALA A 440 -17.37 28.70 20.20
CA ALA A 440 -16.73 29.35 21.35
C ALA A 440 -16.38 30.82 21.09
N THR A 441 -16.01 31.15 19.85
CA THR A 441 -15.72 32.53 19.41
C THR A 441 -16.96 33.29 18.93
N LYS A 442 -18.14 32.66 18.94
CA LYS A 442 -19.42 33.20 18.47
C LYS A 442 -19.46 33.60 16.99
N ASP A 443 -18.59 32.97 16.16
CA ASP A 443 -18.66 33.09 14.70
C ASP A 443 -19.65 32.06 14.14
N TRP A 444 -20.94 32.33 14.44
CA TRP A 444 -22.06 31.41 14.16
C TRP A 444 -22.19 31.05 12.67
N ASN A 445 -21.86 31.97 11.80
CA ASN A 445 -21.96 31.71 10.36
C ASN A 445 -21.00 30.61 9.92
N LYS A 446 -19.79 30.60 10.48
CA LYS A 446 -18.79 29.57 10.15
C LYS A 446 -19.13 28.25 10.83
N SER A 447 -19.50 28.26 12.10
CA SER A 447 -19.86 27.03 12.81
C SER A 447 -21.06 26.34 12.15
N ASP A 448 -22.14 27.08 11.84
CA ASP A 448 -23.32 26.57 11.14
C ASP A 448 -22.96 25.95 9.78
N SER A 449 -22.14 26.66 9.00
CA SER A 449 -21.70 26.15 7.67
C SER A 449 -20.93 24.81 7.78
N ILE A 450 -20.09 24.69 8.81
CA ILE A 450 -19.31 23.46 9.03
C ILE A 450 -20.20 22.33 9.52
N TYR A 451 -21.13 22.59 10.45
CA TYR A 451 -22.08 21.55 10.90
C TYR A 451 -22.97 21.06 9.76
N VAL A 452 -23.47 21.96 8.91
CA VAL A 452 -24.26 21.58 7.72
C VAL A 452 -23.40 20.73 6.77
N HIS A 453 -22.13 21.08 6.60
CA HIS A 453 -21.20 20.32 5.76
C HIS A 453 -20.93 18.91 6.34
N LEU A 454 -20.66 18.78 7.65
CA LEU A 454 -20.47 17.49 8.33
C LEU A 454 -21.68 16.58 8.16
N ILE A 455 -22.89 17.11 8.42
CA ILE A 455 -24.14 16.35 8.27
C ILE A 455 -24.41 16.02 6.79
N GLY A 456 -23.90 16.83 5.86
CA GLY A 456 -23.94 16.58 4.41
C GLY A 456 -23.01 15.45 3.97
N ILE A 457 -21.82 15.33 4.59
CA ILE A 457 -20.87 14.23 4.35
C ILE A 457 -21.41 12.92 4.95
N ASP A 458 -21.81 12.98 6.23
CA ASP A 458 -22.40 11.86 6.94
C ASP A 458 -23.68 12.29 7.67
N SER A 459 -24.81 11.91 7.11
CA SER A 459 -26.11 12.22 7.72
C SER A 459 -26.38 11.46 9.03
N LEU A 460 -25.54 10.49 9.40
CA LEU A 460 -25.62 9.71 10.64
C LEU A 460 -24.55 10.12 11.65
N ASP A 461 -23.82 11.20 11.40
CA ASP A 461 -22.88 11.79 12.37
C ASP A 461 -23.64 12.31 13.60
N ALA A 462 -23.76 11.44 14.61
CA ALA A 462 -24.48 11.76 15.85
C ALA A 462 -23.87 12.95 16.59
N GLN A 463 -22.53 13.09 16.55
CA GLN A 463 -21.83 14.20 17.19
C GLN A 463 -22.14 15.53 16.50
N ALA A 464 -22.09 15.57 15.15
CA ALA A 464 -22.43 16.78 14.40
C ALA A 464 -23.89 17.20 14.64
N LEU A 465 -24.81 16.23 14.59
CA LEU A 465 -26.23 16.46 14.86
C LEU A 465 -26.45 17.03 16.26
N ASN A 466 -25.83 16.45 17.28
CA ASN A 466 -25.93 16.92 18.66
C ASN A 466 -25.33 18.31 18.87
N ASN A 467 -24.09 18.51 18.38
CA ASN A 467 -23.37 19.76 18.61
C ASN A 467 -24.05 20.92 17.89
N TYR A 468 -24.58 20.69 16.68
CA TYR A 468 -25.33 21.71 15.97
C TYR A 468 -26.67 22.02 16.71
N ALA A 469 -27.36 20.99 17.18
CA ALA A 469 -28.56 21.18 17.99
C ALA A 469 -28.27 21.99 19.27
N TYR A 470 -27.16 21.70 19.96
CA TYR A 470 -26.71 22.45 21.14
C TYR A 470 -26.39 23.90 20.81
N SER A 471 -25.63 24.15 19.73
CA SER A 471 -25.30 25.49 19.25
C SER A 471 -26.57 26.32 18.95
N LEU A 472 -27.57 25.71 18.33
CA LEU A 472 -28.85 26.38 18.04
C LEU A 472 -29.65 26.68 19.32
N VAL A 473 -29.72 25.76 20.28
CA VAL A 473 -30.49 25.96 21.52
C VAL A 473 -29.89 27.01 22.45
N GLU A 474 -28.55 27.12 22.49
CA GLU A 474 -27.85 28.18 23.23
C GLU A 474 -28.19 29.58 22.73
N ARG A 475 -28.48 29.69 21.44
CA ARG A 475 -28.88 30.94 20.76
C ARG A 475 -30.39 31.17 20.74
N ASP A 476 -31.18 30.27 21.30
CA ASP A 476 -32.67 30.27 21.17
C ASP A 476 -33.15 30.31 19.70
N GLN A 477 -32.38 29.66 18.77
CA GLN A 477 -32.67 29.66 17.34
C GLN A 477 -33.15 28.29 16.87
N ASN A 478 -34.15 28.29 15.99
CA ASN A 478 -34.62 27.11 15.27
C ASN A 478 -34.78 25.85 16.14
N LEU A 479 -35.45 26.03 17.32
CA LEU A 479 -35.56 24.98 18.34
C LEU A 479 -36.23 23.69 17.86
N ASP A 480 -37.14 23.78 16.88
CA ASP A 480 -37.79 22.59 16.32
C ASP A 480 -36.80 21.75 15.50
N ASN A 481 -35.94 22.39 14.73
CA ASN A 481 -34.87 21.70 13.98
C ASN A 481 -33.81 21.14 14.95
N ALA A 482 -33.43 21.91 15.98
CA ALA A 482 -32.55 21.44 17.03
C ALA A 482 -33.09 20.18 17.71
N LEU A 483 -34.41 20.16 18.02
CA LEU A 483 -35.07 19.00 18.60
C LEU A 483 -35.03 17.76 17.65
N MET A 484 -35.24 17.99 16.36
CA MET A 484 -35.18 16.91 15.36
C MET A 484 -33.77 16.28 15.30
N MET A 485 -32.72 17.11 15.24
CA MET A 485 -31.33 16.66 15.21
C MET A 485 -30.92 15.96 16.51
N ALA A 486 -31.25 16.54 17.67
CA ALA A 486 -30.95 15.93 18.97
C ALA A 486 -31.65 14.57 19.17
N ARG A 487 -32.88 14.41 18.68
CA ARG A 487 -33.55 13.10 18.67
C ARG A 487 -32.84 12.10 17.82
N LYS A 488 -32.43 12.48 16.59
CA LYS A 488 -31.67 11.60 15.69
C LYS A 488 -30.34 11.19 16.31
N ALA A 489 -29.63 12.11 16.99
CA ALA A 489 -28.41 11.78 17.72
C ALA A 489 -28.63 10.75 18.83
N ILE A 490 -29.71 10.88 19.62
CA ILE A 490 -30.08 9.90 20.67
C ILE A 490 -30.51 8.56 20.06
N ASP A 491 -31.26 8.57 18.95
CA ASP A 491 -31.65 7.33 18.28
C ASP A 491 -30.41 6.53 17.81
N LEU A 492 -29.30 7.21 17.44
CA LEU A 492 -28.03 6.61 17.07
C LEU A 492 -27.21 6.15 18.29
N GLU A 493 -27.20 6.97 19.37
CA GLU A 493 -26.45 6.71 20.61
C GLU A 493 -27.33 6.93 21.84
N PRO A 494 -28.18 5.97 22.22
CA PRO A 494 -29.19 6.17 23.28
C PRO A 494 -28.63 6.43 24.69
N ASN A 495 -27.41 5.96 24.95
CA ASN A 495 -26.76 6.04 26.26
C ASN A 495 -25.69 7.14 26.33
N ASN A 496 -25.75 8.14 25.44
CA ASN A 496 -24.81 9.25 25.47
C ASN A 496 -25.35 10.38 26.39
N ALA A 497 -24.68 10.57 27.53
CA ALA A 497 -25.08 11.56 28.53
C ALA A 497 -25.15 12.98 27.97
N SER A 498 -24.23 13.39 27.08
CA SER A 498 -24.22 14.72 26.46
C SER A 498 -25.42 14.94 25.54
N TYR A 499 -25.86 13.90 24.82
CA TYR A 499 -27.02 13.99 23.92
C TYR A 499 -28.33 14.06 24.71
N LEU A 500 -28.41 13.33 25.84
CA LEU A 500 -29.53 13.43 26.77
C LEU A 500 -29.61 14.81 27.43
N ASP A 501 -28.47 15.43 27.74
CA ASP A 501 -28.44 16.82 28.24
C ASP A 501 -28.95 17.79 27.18
N THR A 502 -28.41 17.73 25.96
CA THR A 502 -28.82 18.61 24.84
C THR A 502 -30.34 18.56 24.60
N ILE A 503 -30.92 17.37 24.50
CA ILE A 503 -32.37 17.26 24.28
C ILE A 503 -33.19 17.74 25.50
N GLY A 504 -32.67 17.50 26.71
CA GLY A 504 -33.26 18.03 27.95
C GLY A 504 -33.28 19.55 27.95
N TRP A 505 -32.16 20.18 27.57
CA TRP A 505 -32.02 21.63 27.45
C TRP A 505 -32.95 22.22 26.38
N ILE A 506 -33.08 21.58 25.21
CA ILE A 506 -34.04 21.97 24.18
C ILE A 506 -35.47 21.91 24.70
N TYR A 507 -35.87 20.85 25.42
CA TYR A 507 -37.20 20.78 26.03
C TYR A 507 -37.44 21.89 27.07
N PHE A 508 -36.40 22.27 27.83
CA PHE A 508 -36.52 23.40 28.75
C PHE A 508 -36.81 24.71 28.02
N LYS A 509 -36.08 25.01 26.94
CA LYS A 509 -36.28 26.19 26.10
C LYS A 509 -37.66 26.19 25.44
N LEU A 510 -38.18 25.03 25.07
CA LEU A 510 -39.55 24.83 24.56
C LEU A 510 -40.63 24.86 25.64
N ASN A 511 -40.29 25.21 26.89
CA ASN A 511 -41.19 25.23 28.04
C ASN A 511 -41.85 23.86 28.40
N LYS A 512 -41.23 22.75 28.05
CA LYS A 512 -41.67 21.38 28.34
C LYS A 512 -40.89 20.81 29.54
N THR A 513 -41.07 21.45 30.72
CA THR A 513 -40.26 21.24 31.94
C THR A 513 -40.23 19.79 32.42
N GLU A 514 -41.32 19.03 32.34
CA GLU A 514 -41.34 17.62 32.77
C GLU A 514 -40.43 16.74 31.87
N LYS A 515 -40.47 16.97 30.54
CA LYS A 515 -39.57 16.26 29.63
C LYS A 515 -38.11 16.67 29.84
N ALA A 516 -37.85 17.96 30.06
CA ALA A 516 -36.54 18.45 30.39
C ALA A 516 -35.96 17.72 31.61
N LYS A 517 -36.71 17.67 32.73
CA LYS A 517 -36.31 16.95 33.94
C LYS A 517 -36.01 15.47 33.68
N GLN A 518 -36.85 14.80 32.91
CA GLN A 518 -36.66 13.40 32.57
C GLN A 518 -35.30 13.16 31.89
N PHE A 519 -35.04 13.87 30.80
CA PHE A 519 -33.78 13.68 30.03
C PHE A 519 -32.54 14.12 30.80
N LEU A 520 -32.59 15.24 31.53
CA LEU A 520 -31.45 15.70 32.36
C LEU A 520 -31.13 14.71 33.49
N LYS A 521 -32.17 14.11 34.11
CA LYS A 521 -31.93 13.05 35.10
C LYS A 521 -31.32 11.80 34.46
N SER A 522 -31.81 11.37 33.31
CA SER A 522 -31.20 10.23 32.60
C SER A 522 -29.76 10.51 32.21
N SER A 523 -29.41 11.75 31.87
CA SER A 523 -27.99 12.14 31.65
C SER A 523 -27.17 11.96 32.94
N LEU A 524 -27.70 12.40 34.10
CA LEU A 524 -27.02 12.26 35.39
C LEU A 524 -26.97 10.81 35.90
N GLU A 525 -27.87 9.93 35.47
CA GLU A 525 -27.80 8.49 35.74
C GLU A 525 -26.58 7.83 35.08
N ILE A 526 -26.13 8.39 33.93
CA ILE A 526 -24.93 7.90 33.21
C ILE A 526 -23.67 8.56 33.76
N ILE A 527 -23.70 9.91 33.94
CA ILE A 527 -22.55 10.69 34.48
C ILE A 527 -23.10 11.56 35.62
N GLU A 528 -22.95 11.11 36.84
CA GLU A 528 -23.49 11.74 38.04
C GLU A 528 -22.89 13.13 38.31
N ASP A 529 -21.61 13.29 38.06
CA ASP A 529 -20.84 14.50 38.35
C ASP A 529 -20.51 15.28 37.07
N ASN A 530 -21.55 15.90 36.48
CA ASN A 530 -21.42 16.82 35.35
C ASN A 530 -21.98 18.19 35.75
N SER A 531 -21.11 19.20 35.89
CA SER A 531 -21.49 20.54 36.38
C SER A 531 -22.54 21.22 35.47
N VAL A 532 -22.43 21.06 34.15
CA VAL A 532 -23.37 21.67 33.19
C VAL A 532 -24.76 21.06 33.32
N VAL A 533 -24.86 19.73 33.37
CA VAL A 533 -26.15 19.04 33.50
C VAL A 533 -26.79 19.33 34.84
N LEU A 534 -26.00 19.39 35.92
CA LEU A 534 -26.47 19.79 37.25
C LEU A 534 -26.99 21.23 37.23
N GLU A 535 -26.34 22.16 36.54
CA GLU A 535 -26.78 23.53 36.35
C GLU A 535 -28.10 23.57 35.58
N HIS A 536 -28.19 22.90 34.41
CA HIS A 536 -29.40 22.81 33.59
C HIS A 536 -30.58 22.25 34.40
N LEU A 537 -30.36 21.20 35.19
CA LEU A 537 -31.45 20.65 36.05
C LEU A 537 -31.84 21.63 37.15
N GLY A 538 -30.91 22.39 37.72
CA GLY A 538 -31.15 23.48 38.63
C GLY A 538 -32.05 24.54 38.01
N ASP A 539 -31.76 24.99 36.77
CA ASP A 539 -32.53 25.98 36.03
C ASP A 539 -33.96 25.49 35.75
N VAL A 540 -34.14 24.22 35.41
CA VAL A 540 -35.46 23.60 35.22
C VAL A 540 -36.26 23.60 36.53
N LEU A 541 -35.63 23.25 37.66
CA LEU A 541 -36.25 23.22 38.97
C LEU A 541 -36.60 24.63 39.49
N MET A 542 -35.74 25.61 39.17
CA MET A 542 -36.01 27.02 39.48
C MET A 542 -37.30 27.50 38.77
N LYS A 543 -37.44 27.17 37.48
CA LYS A 543 -38.65 27.46 36.71
C LYS A 543 -39.91 26.80 37.28
N ASP A 544 -39.74 25.60 37.83
CA ASP A 544 -40.80 24.86 38.54
C ASP A 544 -41.08 25.38 39.98
N LYS A 545 -40.42 26.45 40.38
CA LYS A 545 -40.51 27.06 41.72
C LYS A 545 -40.03 26.14 42.86
N LYS A 546 -39.19 25.16 42.56
CA LYS A 546 -38.57 24.23 43.52
C LYS A 546 -37.21 24.73 44.01
N LEU A 547 -37.22 25.94 44.60
CA LEU A 547 -36.02 26.71 44.96
C LEU A 547 -35.00 25.90 45.76
N LYS A 548 -35.45 25.14 46.79
CA LYS A 548 -34.53 24.37 47.63
C LYS A 548 -33.80 23.27 46.86
N GLU A 549 -34.51 22.57 45.98
CA GLU A 549 -33.94 21.54 45.15
C GLU A 549 -32.99 22.17 44.12
N ALA A 550 -33.36 23.26 43.48
CA ALA A 550 -32.53 23.98 42.51
C ALA A 550 -31.18 24.40 43.10
N ILE A 551 -31.22 25.06 44.29
CA ILE A 551 -30.02 25.49 45.01
C ILE A 551 -29.10 24.29 45.34
N ASN A 552 -29.67 23.14 45.68
CA ASN A 552 -28.86 21.93 45.94
C ASN A 552 -28.09 21.47 44.68
N TYR A 553 -28.75 21.47 43.52
CA TYR A 553 -28.09 21.12 42.26
C TYR A 553 -27.02 22.17 41.85
N TYR A 554 -27.28 23.44 42.01
CA TYR A 554 -26.30 24.50 41.78
C TYR A 554 -25.07 24.36 42.72
N LYS A 555 -25.26 23.99 44.00
CA LYS A 555 -24.14 23.73 44.90
C LYS A 555 -23.31 22.54 44.48
N ARG A 556 -23.94 21.48 43.97
CA ARG A 556 -23.22 20.33 43.41
C ARG A 556 -22.44 20.75 42.15
N ALA A 557 -23.05 21.52 41.26
CA ALA A 557 -22.39 22.06 40.07
C ALA A 557 -21.19 22.93 40.45
N LEU A 558 -21.35 23.85 41.40
CA LEU A 558 -20.28 24.73 41.88
C LEU A 558 -19.15 23.98 42.57
N ALA A 559 -19.41 22.84 43.23
CA ALA A 559 -18.38 22.01 43.84
C ALA A 559 -17.44 21.43 42.78
N LEU A 560 -17.95 21.19 41.55
CA LEU A 560 -17.21 20.68 40.40
C LEU A 560 -16.49 21.79 39.60
N ASP A 561 -17.10 22.99 39.51
CA ASP A 561 -16.60 24.16 38.81
C ASP A 561 -16.61 25.38 39.75
N LYS A 562 -15.58 25.43 40.62
CA LYS A 562 -15.51 26.33 41.80
C LYS A 562 -15.44 27.82 41.46
N ASP A 563 -14.87 28.14 40.31
CA ASP A 563 -14.62 29.50 39.88
C ASP A 563 -15.65 30.04 38.90
N ASN A 564 -16.75 29.29 38.66
CA ASN A 564 -17.80 29.70 37.74
C ASN A 564 -18.68 30.83 38.34
N PRO A 565 -18.59 32.06 37.79
CA PRO A 565 -19.26 33.22 38.35
C PRO A 565 -20.79 33.07 38.28
N ILE A 566 -21.31 32.38 37.27
CA ILE A 566 -22.77 32.18 37.10
C ILE A 566 -23.30 31.25 38.21
N LEU A 567 -22.57 30.18 38.51
CA LEU A 567 -22.94 29.25 39.58
C LEU A 567 -22.83 29.89 40.96
N ILE A 568 -21.81 30.77 41.18
CA ILE A 568 -21.67 31.52 42.43
C ILE A 568 -22.92 32.39 42.66
N GLU A 569 -23.38 33.09 41.63
CA GLU A 569 -24.60 33.94 41.68
C GLU A 569 -25.84 33.07 41.93
N LYS A 570 -26.02 31.95 41.20
CA LYS A 570 -27.18 31.07 41.35
C LYS A 570 -27.30 30.40 42.72
N VAL A 571 -26.19 30.19 43.43
CA VAL A 571 -26.18 29.57 44.77
C VAL A 571 -26.58 30.55 45.85
N SER A 572 -26.35 31.87 45.68
CA SER A 572 -26.66 32.92 46.63
C SER A 572 -27.70 33.89 46.07
N PRO A 573 -28.90 33.41 45.74
CA PRO A 573 -29.97 34.32 45.33
C PRO A 573 -30.30 35.25 46.51
N GLU A 574 -30.35 36.57 46.28
CA GLU A 574 -30.81 37.56 47.23
C GLU A 574 -32.24 37.31 47.73
#